data_b87ee113195a8928f8a5098d099eeb67
#
_entry.id   b87ee113195a8928f8a5098d099eeb67
#
_cell.length_a   1.000
_cell.length_b   1.000
_cell.length_c   1.000
_cell.angle_alpha   90.00
_cell.angle_beta   90.00
_cell.angle_gamma   90.00
#
_symmetry.space_group_name_H-M   'P 1'
#
loop_
_entity.id
_entity.type
_entity.pdbx_description
1 polymer ?
#
loop_
_entity_poly.entity_id
_entity_poly.type
_entity_poly.pdbx_seq_one_letter_code
_entity_poly.pdbx_strand_id
1 'polypeptide(L)'
;MEYVSGGELFDYIVKNGKLQEHEARRFFQQIISGVDYCHRHMIVHRDLKPENLLLDHNMHVKIADFGLSNMMLDGEFLRTSCGSPNYAAPEVISGKLYAGPEVDIWSCGVILYALLCGTLPFDDEHVPTLFRKIKTGIFPIPEYLNKQVVNLVCQMLQVDPLKRANIEEIKKHEWFQVDLPSYLFPSNIEQDSNVIDTYAVQEVCDKFGVKDTEVHNALLSEDPHDQLAIAYHLIIDNQRFADEAAKAEINNFFVAGSPPPKL
;
A
#
# COMPACT_ATOMS: atom_id res chain seq x y z
N MET A 1 11.75 11.86 -10.30
CA MET A 1 11.47 10.65 -9.49
C MET A 1 12.31 10.73 -8.24
N GLU A 2 11.73 10.48 -7.08
CA GLU A 2 12.44 10.46 -5.79
C GLU A 2 13.52 9.36 -5.79
N TYR A 3 14.70 9.66 -5.25
CA TYR A 3 15.76 8.66 -5.07
C TYR A 3 15.56 7.92 -3.75
N VAL A 4 15.53 6.60 -3.80
CA VAL A 4 15.30 5.73 -2.63
C VAL A 4 16.55 4.88 -2.42
N SER A 5 17.22 5.02 -1.27
CA SER A 5 18.58 4.49 -1.04
C SER A 5 18.65 3.14 -0.34
N GLY A 6 17.55 2.65 0.23
CA GLY A 6 17.51 1.42 1.04
C GLY A 6 17.35 0.12 0.23
N GLY A 7 17.21 0.22 -1.09
CA GLY A 7 17.02 -0.95 -1.97
C GLY A 7 15.60 -1.52 -1.95
N GLU A 8 15.44 -2.73 -2.46
CA GLU A 8 14.15 -3.42 -2.55
C GLU A 8 13.83 -4.17 -1.24
N LEU A 9 12.55 -4.18 -0.87
CA LEU A 9 12.07 -5.01 0.24
C LEU A 9 12.32 -6.50 -0.04
N PHE A 10 12.34 -6.89 -1.31
CA PHE A 10 12.73 -8.25 -1.73
C PHE A 10 14.12 -8.63 -1.23
N ASP A 11 15.12 -7.80 -1.52
CA ASP A 11 16.52 -8.04 -1.09
C ASP A 11 16.62 -8.09 0.44
N TYR A 12 15.84 -7.26 1.11
CA TYR A 12 15.78 -7.26 2.57
C TYR A 12 15.25 -8.58 3.12
N ILE A 13 14.17 -9.14 2.54
CA ILE A 13 13.61 -10.43 2.92
C ILE A 13 14.61 -11.56 2.62
N VAL A 14 15.24 -11.56 1.43
CA VAL A 14 16.23 -12.58 1.04
C VAL A 14 17.42 -12.60 2.01
N LYS A 15 17.92 -11.43 2.38
CA LYS A 15 19.07 -11.28 3.30
C LYS A 15 18.77 -11.72 4.73
N ASN A 16 17.59 -11.39 5.26
CA ASN A 16 17.23 -11.61 6.64
C ASN A 16 16.41 -12.89 6.85
N GLY A 17 15.90 -13.52 5.77
CA GLY A 17 14.95 -14.61 5.83
C GLY A 17 13.59 -14.13 6.34
N LYS A 18 12.88 -14.97 7.11
CA LYS A 18 11.63 -14.57 7.74
C LYS A 18 11.86 -13.46 8.77
N LEU A 19 11.04 -12.44 8.73
CA LEU A 19 11.11 -11.32 9.66
C LEU A 19 10.42 -11.64 11.00
N GLN A 20 10.80 -10.91 12.05
CA GLN A 20 10.07 -10.94 13.30
C GLN A 20 8.67 -10.33 13.10
N GLU A 21 7.68 -10.83 13.82
CA GLU A 21 6.27 -10.43 13.64
C GLU A 21 6.05 -8.90 13.74
N HIS A 22 6.71 -8.24 14.70
CA HIS A 22 6.59 -6.79 14.87
C HIS A 22 7.17 -6.01 13.70
N GLU A 23 8.26 -6.49 13.10
CA GLU A 23 8.91 -5.88 11.95
C GLU A 23 8.07 -6.09 10.67
N ALA A 24 7.58 -7.32 10.45
CA ALA A 24 6.67 -7.63 9.37
C ALA A 24 5.40 -6.76 9.44
N ARG A 25 4.85 -6.56 10.66
CA ARG A 25 3.69 -5.70 10.90
C ARG A 25 3.98 -4.25 10.53
N ARG A 26 5.11 -3.70 10.95
CA ARG A 26 5.50 -2.33 10.62
C ARG A 26 5.60 -2.08 9.12
N PHE A 27 6.23 -2.98 8.38
CA PHE A 27 6.27 -2.88 6.91
C PHE A 27 4.89 -3.03 6.31
N PHE A 28 4.12 -4.00 6.78
CA PHE A 28 2.79 -4.27 6.25
C PHE A 28 1.80 -3.12 6.48
N GLN A 29 1.85 -2.47 7.65
CA GLN A 29 1.05 -1.27 7.94
C GLN A 29 1.35 -0.14 6.95
N GLN A 30 2.61 0.08 6.59
CA GLN A 30 3.01 1.08 5.60
C GLN A 30 2.57 0.70 4.19
N ILE A 31 2.68 -0.58 3.81
CA ILE A 31 2.20 -1.07 2.51
C ILE A 31 0.70 -0.81 2.36
N ILE A 32 -0.10 -1.21 3.36
CA ILE A 32 -1.55 -1.01 3.33
C ILE A 32 -1.91 0.48 3.32
N SER A 33 -1.17 1.34 4.03
CA SER A 33 -1.35 2.80 3.98
C SER A 33 -1.15 3.34 2.56
N GLY A 34 -0.07 2.93 1.89
CA GLY A 34 0.19 3.35 0.51
C GLY A 34 -0.84 2.82 -0.48
N VAL A 35 -1.29 1.58 -0.32
CA VAL A 35 -2.34 0.98 -1.16
C VAL A 35 -3.70 1.65 -0.91
N ASP A 36 -4.05 1.94 0.35
CA ASP A 36 -5.26 2.71 0.71
C ASP A 36 -5.27 4.08 0.03
N TYR A 37 -4.11 4.75 0.05
CA TYR A 37 -3.94 6.03 -0.63
C TYR A 37 -4.20 5.92 -2.14
N CYS A 38 -3.59 4.93 -2.81
CA CYS A 38 -3.81 4.68 -4.24
C CYS A 38 -5.29 4.41 -4.55
N HIS A 39 -5.93 3.51 -3.77
CA HIS A 39 -7.32 3.13 -3.99
C HIS A 39 -8.29 4.30 -3.76
N ARG A 40 -8.03 5.16 -2.77
CA ARG A 40 -8.82 6.40 -2.57
C ARG A 40 -8.70 7.38 -3.73
N HIS A 41 -7.59 7.35 -4.46
CA HIS A 41 -7.36 8.13 -5.68
C HIS A 41 -7.74 7.36 -6.96
N MET A 42 -8.54 6.30 -6.82
CA MET A 42 -9.03 5.47 -7.93
C MET A 42 -7.91 4.81 -8.76
N ILE A 43 -6.76 4.54 -8.16
CA ILE A 43 -5.61 3.90 -8.80
C ILE A 43 -5.44 2.49 -8.24
N VAL A 44 -5.43 1.48 -9.12
CA VAL A 44 -5.07 0.10 -8.82
C VAL A 44 -3.67 -0.17 -9.35
N HIS A 45 -2.79 -0.71 -8.50
CA HIS A 45 -1.40 -0.94 -8.87
C HIS A 45 -1.20 -2.15 -9.79
N ARG A 46 -1.84 -3.28 -9.49
CA ARG A 46 -1.91 -4.54 -10.27
C ARG A 46 -0.62 -5.36 -10.38
N ASP A 47 0.51 -4.85 -9.92
CA ASP A 47 1.79 -5.57 -9.87
C ASP A 47 2.51 -5.35 -8.53
N LEU A 48 1.76 -5.43 -7.43
CA LEU A 48 2.35 -5.37 -6.10
C LEU A 48 3.16 -6.64 -5.83
N LYS A 49 4.45 -6.46 -5.55
CA LYS A 49 5.42 -7.48 -5.19
C LYS A 49 6.58 -6.84 -4.44
N PRO A 50 7.38 -7.60 -3.66
CA PRO A 50 8.45 -7.02 -2.86
C PRO A 50 9.53 -6.29 -3.67
N GLU A 51 9.70 -6.61 -4.96
CA GLU A 51 10.61 -5.91 -5.88
C GLU A 51 10.14 -4.48 -6.20
N ASN A 52 8.82 -4.23 -6.16
CA ASN A 52 8.22 -2.92 -6.39
C ASN A 52 7.97 -2.14 -5.08
N LEU A 53 8.43 -2.68 -3.97
CA LEU A 53 8.42 -2.03 -2.67
C LEU A 53 9.85 -1.65 -2.29
N LEU A 54 10.14 -0.35 -2.34
CA LEU A 54 11.48 0.17 -2.05
C LEU A 54 11.56 0.66 -0.61
N LEU A 55 12.76 0.62 -0.04
CA LEU A 55 13.03 1.11 1.31
C LEU A 55 13.85 2.39 1.25
N ASP A 56 13.43 3.41 1.98
CA ASP A 56 14.23 4.62 2.16
C ASP A 56 15.33 4.40 3.23
N HIS A 57 16.13 5.43 3.49
CA HIS A 57 17.22 5.38 4.48
C HIS A 57 16.73 5.17 5.93
N ASN A 58 15.46 5.45 6.21
CA ASN A 58 14.81 5.24 7.51
C ASN A 58 14.03 3.92 7.57
N MET A 59 14.14 3.08 6.54
CA MET A 59 13.39 1.82 6.41
C MET A 59 11.87 2.06 6.30
N HIS A 60 11.46 3.15 5.66
CA HIS A 60 10.07 3.35 5.25
C HIS A 60 9.84 2.78 3.86
N VAL A 61 8.65 2.18 3.68
CA VAL A 61 8.27 1.57 2.40
C VAL A 61 7.77 2.63 1.42
N LYS A 62 8.26 2.56 0.18
CA LYS A 62 7.79 3.34 -0.96
C LYS A 62 7.30 2.39 -2.05
N ILE A 63 6.06 2.56 -2.48
CA ILE A 63 5.50 1.79 -3.60
C ILE A 63 6.03 2.39 -4.90
N ALA A 64 6.58 1.56 -5.77
CA ALA A 64 7.19 1.93 -7.04
C ALA A 64 6.60 1.13 -8.20
N ASP A 65 6.95 1.52 -9.43
CA ASP A 65 6.58 0.85 -10.68
C ASP A 65 5.07 0.78 -10.93
N PHE A 66 4.47 1.94 -11.15
CA PHE A 66 3.08 2.07 -11.59
C PHE A 66 2.87 1.79 -13.09
N GLY A 67 3.84 1.15 -13.77
CA GLY A 67 3.78 0.87 -15.20
C GLY A 67 2.62 -0.02 -15.64
N LEU A 68 2.09 -0.85 -14.74
CA LEU A 68 0.92 -1.69 -14.96
C LEU A 68 -0.34 -1.15 -14.26
N SER A 69 -0.25 -0.02 -13.57
CA SER A 69 -1.39 0.57 -12.88
C SER A 69 -2.51 0.99 -13.86
N ASN A 70 -3.73 1.03 -13.36
CA ASN A 70 -4.87 1.53 -14.10
C ASN A 70 -5.76 2.38 -13.22
N MET A 71 -6.43 3.36 -13.85
CA MET A 71 -7.43 4.17 -13.21
C MET A 71 -8.75 3.40 -13.16
N MET A 72 -9.40 3.40 -12.00
CA MET A 72 -10.73 2.82 -11.83
C MET A 72 -11.77 3.81 -12.34
N LEU A 73 -12.34 3.53 -13.50
CA LEU A 73 -13.51 4.27 -14.00
C LEU A 73 -14.77 3.53 -13.56
N ASP A 74 -15.75 4.26 -13.07
CA ASP A 74 -17.02 3.70 -12.60
C ASP A 74 -17.68 2.80 -13.66
N GLY A 75 -17.92 1.54 -13.29
CA GLY A 75 -18.55 0.55 -14.17
C GLY A 75 -17.61 -0.15 -15.14
N GLU A 76 -16.31 0.13 -15.16
CA GLU A 76 -15.35 -0.58 -15.99
C GLU A 76 -14.70 -1.74 -15.25
N PHE A 77 -14.63 -2.91 -15.92
CA PHE A 77 -13.92 -4.09 -15.45
C PHE A 77 -12.63 -4.31 -16.24
N LEU A 78 -11.58 -4.67 -15.53
CA LEU A 78 -10.26 -4.92 -16.10
C LEU A 78 -10.19 -6.36 -16.65
N ARG A 79 -9.47 -6.55 -17.76
CA ARG A 79 -9.30 -7.85 -18.42
C ARG A 79 -7.84 -8.27 -18.56
N THR A 80 -6.92 -7.36 -18.37
CA THR A 80 -5.51 -7.59 -18.71
C THR A 80 -4.85 -8.47 -17.66
N SER A 81 -4.33 -9.62 -18.07
CA SER A 81 -3.43 -10.43 -17.24
C SER A 81 -2.05 -9.78 -17.26
N CYS A 82 -1.61 -9.26 -16.12
CA CYS A 82 -0.29 -8.64 -15.93
C CYS A 82 0.23 -8.96 -14.54
N GLY A 83 1.51 -8.66 -14.28
CA GLY A 83 2.15 -8.88 -13.00
C GLY A 83 2.88 -10.22 -12.89
N SER A 84 3.55 -10.42 -11.74
CA SER A 84 4.29 -11.64 -11.41
C SER A 84 3.34 -12.76 -11.01
N PRO A 85 3.41 -13.95 -11.61
CA PRO A 85 2.40 -15.00 -11.42
C PRO A 85 2.18 -15.39 -9.95
N ASN A 86 3.23 -15.43 -9.14
CA ASN A 86 3.16 -15.82 -7.73
C ASN A 86 2.34 -14.85 -6.86
N TYR A 87 2.23 -13.59 -7.27
CA TYR A 87 1.51 -12.54 -6.56
C TYR A 87 0.13 -12.25 -7.18
N ALA A 88 -0.14 -12.81 -8.38
CA ALA A 88 -1.37 -12.55 -9.11
C ALA A 88 -2.58 -13.25 -8.50
N ALA A 89 -3.69 -12.54 -8.40
CA ALA A 89 -4.95 -13.06 -7.87
C ALA A 89 -5.59 -14.14 -8.79
N PRO A 90 -6.39 -15.06 -8.24
CA PRO A 90 -7.04 -16.14 -9.00
C PRO A 90 -7.87 -15.67 -10.20
N GLU A 91 -8.58 -14.55 -10.04
CA GLU A 91 -9.38 -13.92 -11.10
C GLU A 91 -8.51 -13.41 -12.24
N VAL A 92 -7.33 -12.84 -11.93
CA VAL A 92 -6.36 -12.32 -12.92
C VAL A 92 -5.81 -13.47 -13.77
N ILE A 93 -5.29 -14.53 -13.13
CA ILE A 93 -4.75 -15.70 -13.86
C ILE A 93 -5.83 -16.51 -14.59
N SER A 94 -7.09 -16.32 -14.24
CA SER A 94 -8.22 -16.96 -14.91
C SER A 94 -8.78 -16.11 -16.07
N GLY A 95 -8.26 -14.90 -16.29
CA GLY A 95 -8.74 -13.97 -17.29
C GLY A 95 -10.19 -13.52 -17.06
N LYS A 96 -10.67 -13.55 -15.81
CA LYS A 96 -12.00 -13.06 -15.45
C LYS A 96 -11.99 -11.53 -15.38
N LEU A 97 -13.17 -10.93 -15.54
CA LEU A 97 -13.36 -9.51 -15.25
C LEU A 97 -13.23 -9.26 -13.74
N TYR A 98 -12.59 -8.18 -13.36
CA TYR A 98 -12.40 -7.76 -11.96
C TYR A 98 -12.47 -6.23 -11.82
N ALA A 99 -12.90 -5.73 -10.67
CA ALA A 99 -13.05 -4.30 -10.42
C ALA A 99 -11.70 -3.62 -10.17
N GLY A 100 -10.77 -4.29 -9.49
CA GLY A 100 -9.39 -3.82 -9.37
C GLY A 100 -8.82 -3.88 -7.94
N PRO A 101 -9.36 -3.14 -6.95
CA PRO A 101 -8.77 -3.06 -5.62
C PRO A 101 -8.52 -4.42 -4.96
N GLU A 102 -9.40 -5.37 -5.19
CA GLU A 102 -9.32 -6.73 -4.64
C GLU A 102 -8.08 -7.50 -5.08
N VAL A 103 -7.52 -7.18 -6.26
CA VAL A 103 -6.30 -7.86 -6.74
C VAL A 103 -5.06 -7.38 -5.98
N ASP A 104 -4.99 -6.09 -5.64
CA ASP A 104 -3.92 -5.55 -4.83
C ASP A 104 -3.97 -6.12 -3.40
N ILE A 105 -5.17 -6.33 -2.85
CA ILE A 105 -5.34 -6.97 -1.53
C ILE A 105 -4.82 -8.41 -1.53
N TRP A 106 -5.08 -9.18 -2.58
CA TRP A 106 -4.49 -10.52 -2.72
C TRP A 106 -2.97 -10.44 -2.72
N SER A 107 -2.37 -9.58 -3.55
CA SER A 107 -0.92 -9.39 -3.63
C SER A 107 -0.33 -8.97 -2.27
N CYS A 108 -0.99 -8.06 -1.53
CA CYS A 108 -0.62 -7.70 -0.17
C CYS A 108 -0.65 -8.90 0.80
N GLY A 109 -1.63 -9.80 0.65
CA GLY A 109 -1.70 -11.04 1.44
C GLY A 109 -0.53 -11.98 1.16
N VAL A 110 -0.12 -12.11 -0.11
CA VAL A 110 1.08 -12.87 -0.50
C VAL A 110 2.34 -12.25 0.08
N ILE A 111 2.45 -10.92 0.02
CA ILE A 111 3.58 -10.17 0.60
C ILE A 111 3.65 -10.36 2.11
N LEU A 112 2.52 -10.24 2.82
CA LEU A 112 2.48 -10.46 4.28
C LEU A 112 2.96 -11.87 4.66
N TYR A 113 2.49 -12.88 3.92
CA TYR A 113 2.96 -14.25 4.12
C TYR A 113 4.47 -14.37 3.88
N ALA A 114 4.99 -13.77 2.81
CA ALA A 114 6.42 -13.78 2.49
C ALA A 114 7.27 -13.08 3.58
N LEU A 115 6.82 -11.97 4.12
CA LEU A 115 7.49 -11.28 5.24
C LEU A 115 7.60 -12.17 6.49
N LEU A 116 6.54 -12.91 6.81
CA LEU A 116 6.46 -13.74 8.02
C LEU A 116 7.13 -15.11 7.88
N CYS A 117 7.14 -15.66 6.66
CA CYS A 117 7.59 -17.04 6.41
C CYS A 117 8.94 -17.11 5.68
N GLY A 118 9.37 -16.04 5.01
CA GLY A 118 10.55 -16.04 4.12
C GLY A 118 10.37 -16.86 2.85
N THR A 119 9.15 -17.33 2.60
CA THR A 119 8.76 -18.13 1.43
C THR A 119 7.40 -17.69 0.92
N LEU A 120 7.07 -18.03 -0.32
CA LEU A 120 5.77 -17.71 -0.91
C LEU A 120 4.69 -18.72 -0.46
N PRO A 121 3.41 -18.30 -0.35
CA PRO A 121 2.30 -19.22 -0.07
C PRO A 121 2.00 -20.13 -1.27
N PHE A 122 2.22 -19.62 -2.47
CA PHE A 122 2.04 -20.34 -3.72
C PHE A 122 3.34 -20.26 -4.53
N ASP A 123 3.97 -21.40 -4.73
CA ASP A 123 5.19 -21.50 -5.52
C ASP A 123 5.27 -22.87 -6.21
N ASP A 124 5.73 -22.89 -7.46
CA ASP A 124 5.99 -24.11 -8.23
C ASP A 124 6.79 -23.75 -9.49
N GLU A 125 7.79 -24.56 -9.86
CA GLU A 125 8.55 -24.40 -11.09
C GLU A 125 7.67 -24.58 -12.35
N HIS A 126 6.62 -25.40 -12.24
CA HIS A 126 5.69 -25.67 -13.32
C HIS A 126 4.48 -24.74 -13.24
N VAL A 127 4.43 -23.72 -14.11
CA VAL A 127 3.42 -22.67 -14.13
C VAL A 127 1.96 -23.17 -14.04
N PRO A 128 1.52 -24.22 -14.79
CA PRO A 128 0.18 -24.76 -14.64
C PRO A 128 -0.13 -25.29 -13.23
N THR A 129 0.88 -25.86 -12.56
CA THR A 129 0.73 -26.31 -11.16
C THR A 129 0.61 -25.13 -10.20
N LEU A 130 1.43 -24.09 -10.39
CA LEU A 130 1.33 -22.83 -9.66
C LEU A 130 -0.07 -22.23 -9.78
N PHE A 131 -0.58 -22.11 -11.00
CA PHE A 131 -1.94 -21.60 -11.25
C PHE A 131 -3.03 -22.42 -10.58
N ARG A 132 -2.86 -23.74 -10.54
CA ARG A 132 -3.79 -24.62 -9.80
C ARG A 132 -3.75 -24.35 -8.31
N LYS A 133 -2.56 -24.20 -7.70
CA LYS A 133 -2.39 -23.86 -6.28
C LYS A 133 -3.09 -22.53 -5.95
N ILE A 134 -2.84 -21.49 -6.75
CA ILE A 134 -3.48 -20.18 -6.57
C ILE A 134 -5.01 -20.29 -6.67
N LYS A 135 -5.53 -20.99 -7.68
CA LYS A 135 -6.97 -21.18 -7.89
C LYS A 135 -7.66 -21.97 -6.77
N THR A 136 -6.95 -22.85 -6.09
CA THR A 136 -7.48 -23.58 -4.93
C THR A 136 -7.42 -22.78 -3.65
N GLY A 137 -6.52 -21.81 -3.56
CA GLY A 137 -6.30 -21.00 -2.35
C GLY A 137 -5.75 -21.79 -1.16
N ILE A 138 -5.20 -23.00 -1.42
CA ILE A 138 -4.65 -23.87 -0.36
C ILE A 138 -3.15 -23.62 -0.28
N PHE A 139 -2.69 -23.18 0.87
CA PHE A 139 -1.28 -22.89 1.16
C PHE A 139 -0.89 -23.40 2.55
N PRO A 140 0.39 -23.70 2.81
CA PRO A 140 0.87 -24.17 4.11
C PRO A 140 0.78 -23.03 5.14
N ILE A 141 0.38 -23.39 6.37
CA ILE A 141 0.37 -22.45 7.52
C ILE A 141 1.34 -22.99 8.55
N PRO A 142 2.51 -22.33 8.74
CA PRO A 142 3.48 -22.74 9.76
C PRO A 142 2.92 -22.60 11.18
N GLU A 143 3.19 -23.59 12.04
CA GLU A 143 2.67 -23.64 13.42
C GLU A 143 3.17 -22.50 14.31
N TYR A 144 4.32 -21.89 13.97
CA TYR A 144 4.89 -20.79 14.74
C TYR A 144 4.18 -19.45 14.55
N LEU A 145 3.30 -19.34 13.56
CA LEU A 145 2.57 -18.10 13.31
C LEU A 145 1.47 -17.87 14.35
N ASN A 146 1.35 -16.61 14.76
CA ASN A 146 0.25 -16.16 15.62
C ASN A 146 -1.10 -16.39 14.92
N LYS A 147 -2.09 -16.91 15.64
CA LYS A 147 -3.43 -17.19 15.12
C LYS A 147 -4.12 -15.95 14.55
N GLN A 148 -3.86 -14.78 15.11
CA GLN A 148 -4.44 -13.52 14.60
C GLN A 148 -3.90 -13.19 13.21
N VAL A 149 -2.57 -13.26 13.00
CA VAL A 149 -2.02 -12.98 11.67
C VAL A 149 -2.40 -14.05 10.65
N VAL A 150 -2.51 -15.32 11.06
CA VAL A 150 -3.04 -16.39 10.20
C VAL A 150 -4.46 -16.06 9.76
N ASN A 151 -5.31 -15.59 10.67
CA ASN A 151 -6.67 -15.17 10.34
C ASN A 151 -6.68 -14.06 9.30
N LEU A 152 -5.84 -13.02 9.47
CA LEU A 152 -5.72 -11.91 8.52
C LEU A 152 -5.27 -12.40 7.13
N VAL A 153 -4.19 -13.20 7.07
CA VAL A 153 -3.70 -13.75 5.79
C VAL A 153 -4.78 -14.58 5.10
N CYS A 154 -5.52 -15.43 5.84
CA CYS A 154 -6.61 -16.22 5.27
C CYS A 154 -7.77 -15.36 4.75
N GLN A 155 -8.08 -14.23 5.38
CA GLN A 155 -9.08 -13.29 4.89
C GLN A 155 -8.63 -12.57 3.61
N MET A 156 -7.36 -12.24 3.49
CA MET A 156 -6.78 -11.58 2.31
C MET A 156 -6.60 -12.56 1.14
N LEU A 157 -6.24 -13.81 1.40
CA LEU A 157 -6.05 -14.86 0.38
C LEU A 157 -7.33 -15.67 0.11
N GLN A 158 -8.50 -15.01 0.15
CA GLN A 158 -9.76 -15.58 -0.30
C GLN A 158 -9.81 -15.63 -1.83
N VAL A 159 -10.10 -16.83 -2.37
CA VAL A 159 -10.19 -17.04 -3.83
C VAL A 159 -11.36 -16.25 -4.44
N ASP A 160 -12.48 -16.18 -3.72
CA ASP A 160 -13.63 -15.37 -4.11
C ASP A 160 -13.35 -13.89 -3.76
N PRO A 161 -13.20 -13.00 -4.74
CA PRO A 161 -12.87 -11.59 -4.49
C PRO A 161 -13.94 -10.86 -3.67
N LEU A 162 -15.21 -11.30 -3.74
CA LEU A 162 -16.31 -10.71 -2.95
C LEU A 162 -16.26 -11.08 -1.46
N LYS A 163 -15.51 -12.12 -1.10
CA LYS A 163 -15.30 -12.57 0.28
C LYS A 163 -13.92 -12.18 0.81
N ARG A 164 -13.08 -11.65 -0.07
CA ARG A 164 -11.74 -11.19 0.30
C ARG A 164 -11.86 -9.93 1.13
N ALA A 165 -11.04 -9.84 2.19
CA ALA A 165 -11.00 -8.65 3.03
C ALA A 165 -10.73 -7.40 2.19
N ASN A 166 -11.42 -6.31 2.51
CA ASN A 166 -11.12 -4.98 1.99
C ASN A 166 -10.20 -4.21 2.95
N ILE A 167 -9.71 -3.04 2.53
CA ILE A 167 -8.77 -2.24 3.35
C ILE A 167 -9.39 -1.85 4.69
N GLU A 168 -10.67 -1.50 4.76
CA GLU A 168 -11.32 -1.11 6.01
C GLU A 168 -11.42 -2.28 7.00
N GLU A 169 -11.60 -3.50 6.52
CA GLU A 169 -11.57 -4.71 7.35
C GLU A 169 -10.15 -5.02 7.83
N ILE A 170 -9.13 -4.86 6.97
CA ILE A 170 -7.72 -5.01 7.34
C ILE A 170 -7.35 -4.00 8.41
N LYS A 171 -7.68 -2.73 8.23
CA LYS A 171 -7.41 -1.65 9.19
C LYS A 171 -8.02 -1.91 10.56
N LYS A 172 -9.19 -2.54 10.63
CA LYS A 172 -9.88 -2.90 11.88
C LYS A 172 -9.40 -4.20 12.51
N HIS A 173 -8.58 -4.97 11.83
CA HIS A 173 -8.12 -6.26 12.31
C HIS A 173 -7.19 -6.11 13.52
N GLU A 174 -7.40 -6.91 14.58
CA GLU A 174 -6.66 -6.82 15.84
C GLU A 174 -5.14 -6.87 15.65
N TRP A 175 -4.64 -7.77 14.80
CA TRP A 175 -3.23 -7.88 14.51
C TRP A 175 -2.65 -6.62 13.86
N PHE A 176 -3.43 -5.99 12.96
CA PHE A 176 -3.01 -4.81 12.24
C PHE A 176 -2.98 -3.56 13.11
N GLN A 177 -3.85 -3.49 14.12
CA GLN A 177 -4.00 -2.35 15.03
C GLN A 177 -2.85 -2.24 16.06
N VAL A 178 -2.10 -3.31 16.29
CA VAL A 178 -1.00 -3.28 17.28
C VAL A 178 0.06 -2.27 16.84
N ASP A 179 0.35 -1.31 17.70
CA ASP A 179 1.35 -0.24 17.49
C ASP A 179 1.18 0.51 16.16
N LEU A 180 -0.06 0.65 15.67
CA LEU A 180 -0.36 1.34 14.43
C LEU A 180 -0.10 2.84 14.57
N PRO A 181 0.87 3.42 13.81
CA PRO A 181 1.13 4.85 13.86
C PRO A 181 -0.06 5.66 13.31
N SER A 182 -0.48 6.70 14.02
CA SER A 182 -1.62 7.53 13.62
C SER A 182 -1.43 8.26 12.29
N TYR A 183 -0.19 8.58 11.93
CA TYR A 183 0.12 9.29 10.69
C TYR A 183 -0.09 8.43 9.43
N LEU A 184 -0.14 7.10 9.54
CA LEU A 184 -0.35 6.22 8.36
C LEU A 184 -1.78 6.33 7.81
N PHE A 185 -2.75 6.66 8.66
CA PHE A 185 -4.17 6.79 8.27
C PHE A 185 -4.75 8.07 8.88
N PRO A 186 -4.34 9.25 8.38
CA PRO A 186 -4.85 10.50 8.89
C PRO A 186 -6.37 10.57 8.69
N SER A 187 -7.07 11.00 9.73
CA SER A 187 -8.51 11.23 9.64
C SER A 187 -8.77 12.45 8.75
N ASN A 188 -9.72 12.34 7.83
CA ASN A 188 -10.12 13.41 6.89
C ASN A 188 -10.75 14.66 7.57
N ILE A 189 -10.41 14.94 8.84
CA ILE A 189 -11.08 15.99 9.64
C ILE A 189 -10.71 17.42 9.18
N GLU A 190 -9.76 17.58 8.24
CA GLU A 190 -9.29 18.92 7.84
C GLU A 190 -9.38 19.21 6.33
N GLN A 191 -10.31 18.59 5.59
CA GLN A 191 -10.60 19.03 4.21
C GLN A 191 -11.40 20.36 4.13
N ASP A 192 -11.66 21.01 5.28
CA ASP A 192 -12.48 22.24 5.39
C ASP A 192 -11.67 23.54 5.40
N SER A 193 -10.45 23.58 4.91
CA SER A 193 -9.83 24.88 4.61
C SER A 193 -9.97 25.18 3.13
N ASN A 194 -10.96 26.01 2.79
CA ASN A 194 -11.12 26.66 1.47
C ASN A 194 -9.93 27.59 1.10
N VAL A 195 -8.77 27.39 1.71
CA VAL A 195 -7.56 28.17 1.45
C VAL A 195 -6.65 27.34 0.55
N ILE A 196 -6.54 27.79 -0.69
CA ILE A 196 -5.60 27.19 -1.65
C ILE A 196 -4.19 27.50 -1.19
N ASP A 197 -3.36 26.46 -1.02
CA ASP A 197 -1.97 26.60 -0.65
C ASP A 197 -1.16 27.09 -1.85
N THR A 198 -0.63 28.31 -1.72
CA THR A 198 0.12 28.97 -2.78
C THR A 198 1.45 28.31 -3.09
N TYR A 199 2.07 27.63 -2.10
CA TYR A 199 3.31 26.89 -2.30
C TYR A 199 3.04 25.64 -3.16
N ALA A 200 1.98 24.89 -2.86
CA ALA A 200 1.60 23.73 -3.64
C ALA A 200 1.21 24.11 -5.09
N VAL A 201 0.51 25.23 -5.27
CA VAL A 201 0.22 25.78 -6.61
C VAL A 201 1.52 26.07 -7.38
N GLN A 202 2.48 26.77 -6.73
CA GLN A 202 3.76 27.09 -7.37
C GLN A 202 4.53 25.83 -7.76
N GLU A 203 4.54 24.82 -6.89
CA GLU A 203 5.22 23.55 -7.16
C GLU A 203 4.60 22.79 -8.35
N VAL A 204 3.25 22.82 -8.51
CA VAL A 204 2.58 22.31 -9.70
C VAL A 204 3.01 23.09 -10.94
N CYS A 205 3.01 24.42 -10.88
CA CYS A 205 3.44 25.26 -11.99
C CYS A 205 4.86 24.95 -12.45
N ASP A 206 5.79 24.80 -11.51
CA ASP A 206 7.19 24.50 -11.80
C ASP A 206 7.39 23.11 -12.40
N LYS A 207 6.65 22.11 -11.90
CA LYS A 207 6.75 20.71 -12.37
C LYS A 207 6.13 20.48 -13.74
N PHE A 208 5.00 21.13 -14.02
CA PHE A 208 4.22 20.90 -15.24
C PHE A 208 4.39 22.00 -16.29
N GLY A 209 5.05 23.11 -15.96
CA GLY A 209 5.27 24.23 -16.87
C GLY A 209 3.99 24.99 -17.22
N VAL A 210 3.01 25.01 -16.31
CA VAL A 210 1.71 25.65 -16.45
C VAL A 210 1.63 26.95 -15.66
N LYS A 211 0.61 27.78 -15.94
CA LYS A 211 0.39 29.00 -15.19
C LYS A 211 -0.47 28.76 -13.96
N ASP A 212 -0.28 29.59 -12.94
CA ASP A 212 -1.09 29.62 -11.72
C ASP A 212 -2.61 29.59 -12.00
N THR A 213 -3.07 30.38 -12.98
CA THR A 213 -4.47 30.44 -13.39
C THR A 213 -5.00 29.09 -13.91
N GLU A 214 -4.16 28.26 -14.51
CA GLU A 214 -4.54 26.94 -15.00
C GLU A 214 -4.74 25.97 -13.85
N VAL A 215 -3.86 26.02 -12.84
CA VAL A 215 -3.99 25.22 -11.62
C VAL A 215 -5.24 25.63 -10.83
N HIS A 216 -5.49 26.94 -10.67
CA HIS A 216 -6.70 27.42 -10.01
C HIS A 216 -7.98 27.00 -10.73
N ASN A 217 -8.01 27.04 -12.06
CA ASN A 217 -9.14 26.57 -12.83
C ASN A 217 -9.36 25.06 -12.67
N ALA A 218 -8.28 24.28 -12.64
CA ALA A 218 -8.35 22.84 -12.39
C ALA A 218 -8.94 22.53 -11.00
N LEU A 219 -8.52 23.27 -9.96
CA LEU A 219 -9.05 23.11 -8.60
C LEU A 219 -10.51 23.54 -8.45
N LEU A 220 -10.99 24.44 -9.30
CA LEU A 220 -12.39 24.88 -9.34
C LEU A 220 -13.25 24.01 -10.26
N SER A 221 -12.63 23.18 -11.11
CA SER A 221 -13.34 22.22 -11.92
C SER A 221 -13.87 21.09 -11.01
N GLU A 222 -15.08 20.62 -11.25
CA GLU A 222 -15.62 19.45 -10.56
C GLU A 222 -15.13 18.13 -11.19
N ASP A 223 -14.10 18.17 -12.04
CA ASP A 223 -13.53 16.98 -12.67
C ASP A 223 -12.54 16.29 -11.73
N PRO A 224 -12.90 15.13 -11.15
CA PRO A 224 -12.02 14.39 -10.24
C PRO A 224 -10.78 13.81 -10.93
N HIS A 225 -10.72 13.85 -12.27
CA HIS A 225 -9.62 13.32 -13.08
C HIS A 225 -8.72 14.42 -13.65
N ASP A 226 -8.92 15.68 -13.28
CA ASP A 226 -8.03 16.76 -13.71
C ASP A 226 -6.62 16.55 -13.17
N GLN A 227 -5.65 16.45 -14.08
CA GLN A 227 -4.26 16.12 -13.75
C GLN A 227 -3.59 17.16 -12.86
N LEU A 228 -3.93 18.45 -13.02
CA LEU A 228 -3.35 19.53 -12.22
C LEU A 228 -3.95 19.56 -10.81
N ALA A 229 -5.26 19.30 -10.69
CA ALA A 229 -5.93 19.15 -9.41
C ALA A 229 -5.38 17.95 -8.62
N ILE A 230 -5.22 16.80 -9.28
CA ILE A 230 -4.59 15.61 -8.68
C ILE A 230 -3.16 15.92 -8.23
N ALA A 231 -2.36 16.56 -9.07
CA ALA A 231 -0.98 16.92 -8.73
C ALA A 231 -0.90 17.85 -7.50
N TYR A 232 -1.80 18.83 -7.43
CA TYR A 232 -1.91 19.74 -6.28
C TYR A 232 -2.22 18.95 -4.98
N HIS A 233 -3.24 18.09 -5.02
CA HIS A 233 -3.61 17.29 -3.84
C HIS A 233 -2.49 16.34 -3.41
N LEU A 234 -1.77 15.73 -4.36
CA LEU A 234 -0.60 14.88 -4.08
C LEU A 234 0.52 15.65 -3.35
N ILE A 235 0.75 16.92 -3.72
CA ILE A 235 1.75 17.76 -3.06
C ILE A 235 1.32 18.10 -1.64
N ILE A 236 0.07 18.51 -1.44
CA ILE A 236 -0.50 18.80 -0.11
C ILE A 236 -0.43 17.57 0.80
N ASP A 237 -0.85 16.41 0.31
CA ASP A 237 -0.81 15.18 1.08
C ASP A 237 0.61 14.77 1.45
N ASN A 238 1.57 14.90 0.53
CA ASN A 238 2.99 14.63 0.81
C ASN A 238 3.55 15.54 1.92
N GLN A 239 3.23 16.82 1.88
CA GLN A 239 3.64 17.77 2.92
C GLN A 239 3.05 17.38 4.27
N ARG A 240 1.74 17.09 4.31
CA ARG A 240 1.05 16.67 5.54
C ARG A 240 1.65 15.40 6.12
N PHE A 241 1.88 14.37 5.31
CA PHE A 241 2.50 13.13 5.77
C PHE A 241 3.91 13.36 6.33
N ALA A 242 4.71 14.21 5.68
CA ALA A 242 6.05 14.54 6.16
C ALA A 242 5.99 15.26 7.52
N ASP A 243 5.08 16.21 7.69
CA ASP A 243 4.90 16.95 8.93
C ASP A 243 4.39 16.06 10.07
N GLU A 244 3.43 15.16 9.79
CA GLU A 244 2.91 14.23 10.78
C GLU A 244 3.95 13.20 11.20
N ALA A 245 4.75 12.67 10.25
CA ALA A 245 5.85 11.77 10.54
C ALA A 245 6.91 12.44 11.41
N ALA A 246 7.29 13.68 11.09
CA ALA A 246 8.24 14.47 11.89
C ALA A 246 7.72 14.73 13.30
N LYS A 247 6.42 15.06 13.45
CA LYS A 247 5.78 15.23 14.78
C LYS A 247 5.77 13.93 15.58
N ALA A 248 5.53 12.79 14.94
CA ALA A 248 5.52 11.49 15.59
C ALA A 248 6.92 11.08 16.07
N GLU A 249 7.96 11.33 15.27
CA GLU A 249 9.36 11.09 15.68
C GLU A 249 9.78 11.97 16.87
N ILE A 250 9.41 13.26 16.87
CA ILE A 250 9.67 14.17 17.98
C ILE A 250 8.97 13.66 19.25
N ASN A 251 7.70 13.27 19.18
CA ASN A 251 6.97 12.74 20.32
C ASN A 251 7.60 11.44 20.88
N ASN A 252 8.03 10.54 20.02
CA ASN A 252 8.72 9.31 20.42
C ASN A 252 10.07 9.60 21.11
N PHE A 253 10.80 10.63 20.65
CA PHE A 253 12.04 11.06 21.29
C PHE A 253 11.79 11.58 22.72
N PHE A 254 10.75 12.38 22.93
CA PHE A 254 10.40 12.90 24.26
C PHE A 254 9.88 11.80 25.21
N VAL A 255 9.12 10.83 24.70
CA VAL A 255 8.63 9.68 25.50
C VAL A 255 9.80 8.77 25.92
N ALA A 256 10.74 8.49 25.02
CA ALA A 256 11.93 7.67 25.31
C ALA A 256 12.92 8.38 26.27
N GLY A 257 12.94 9.72 26.30
CA GLY A 257 13.78 10.52 27.20
C GLY A 257 13.17 10.78 28.59
N SER A 258 11.93 10.35 28.85
CA SER A 258 11.30 10.55 30.15
C SER A 258 11.84 9.54 31.18
N PRO A 259 12.25 9.96 32.39
CA PRO A 259 12.70 9.02 33.42
C PRO A 259 11.52 8.10 33.83
N PRO A 260 11.81 6.82 34.17
CA PRO A 260 10.75 5.91 34.59
C PRO A 260 10.01 6.47 35.82
N PRO A 261 8.71 6.23 35.95
CA PRO A 261 7.95 6.69 37.11
C PRO A 261 8.59 6.13 38.39
N LYS A 262 8.85 7.00 39.35
CA LYS A 262 9.35 6.60 40.65
C LYS A 262 8.28 5.72 41.31
N LEU A 263 8.63 4.46 41.62
CA LEU A 263 7.86 3.53 42.42
C LEU A 263 7.66 4.07 43.84
#